data_44dd37f7d1357dacc60484bb9123e8f6
#
_entry.id   44dd37f7d1357dacc60484bb9123e8f6
#
_cell.length_a   1.000
_cell.length_b   1.000
_cell.length_c   1.000
_cell.angle_alpha   90.00
_cell.angle_beta   90.00
_cell.angle_gamma   90.00
#
_symmetry.space_group_name_H-M   'P 1'
#
loop_
_entity.id
_entity.type
_entity.pdbx_description
1 polymer ?
#
loop_
_entity_poly.entity_id
_entity_poly.type
_entity_poly.pdbx_seq_one_letter_code
_entity_poly.pdbx_strand_id
1 'polypeptide(L)'
;MPAKKQRRGDLSKTMRYCISKSFNREITITDKAASVMRMFGLTADRFAEREIIKNCLVEINDGDIVYITGPSGCGKSVLLKELKRGVPAEERVDLDEIEMPTGKTLIDCVDGDFLAGLRLLSTAGLNDVFCVLNQPANLSEGQKYRFRLAMALAAKKRFVFADEFCSNLDRISAAVISYNIRKFAKRNNATFILASAHEDILADLEPDVLVVRELSGTAEVVYKKRIA
;
A
#
# COMPACT_ATOMS: atom_id res chain seq x y z
N MET A 1 17.31 -45.08 -10.01
CA MET A 1 17.91 -43.99 -9.26
C MET A 1 17.13 -42.72 -9.57
N PRO A 2 16.37 -42.09 -8.63
CA PRO A 2 15.66 -40.87 -8.89
C PRO A 2 16.59 -39.68 -8.78
N ALA A 3 16.55 -38.80 -9.79
CA ALA A 3 17.33 -37.56 -9.88
C ALA A 3 17.00 -36.61 -8.72
N LYS A 4 18.01 -36.23 -7.95
CA LYS A 4 17.94 -35.16 -6.95
C LYS A 4 17.55 -33.86 -7.64
N LYS A 5 16.33 -33.34 -7.37
CA LYS A 5 15.95 -31.94 -7.64
C LYS A 5 16.87 -31.04 -6.82
N GLN A 6 17.82 -30.40 -7.48
CA GLN A 6 18.55 -29.27 -6.92
C GLN A 6 17.57 -28.18 -6.55
N ARG A 7 17.43 -27.92 -5.25
CA ARG A 7 16.78 -26.70 -4.74
C ARG A 7 17.65 -25.53 -5.23
N ARG A 8 17.16 -24.76 -6.18
CA ARG A 8 17.69 -23.44 -6.49
C ARG A 8 17.60 -22.62 -5.20
N GLY A 9 18.74 -22.27 -4.64
CA GLY A 9 18.83 -21.32 -3.53
C GLY A 9 18.28 -19.99 -4.02
N ASP A 10 17.12 -19.64 -3.52
CA ASP A 10 16.47 -18.35 -3.76
C ASP A 10 17.27 -17.32 -2.94
N LEU A 11 18.17 -16.60 -3.63
CA LEU A 11 18.82 -15.41 -3.07
C LEU A 11 17.73 -14.33 -3.01
N SER A 12 17.05 -14.22 -1.87
CA SER A 12 16.11 -13.11 -1.65
C SER A 12 16.86 -11.79 -1.88
N LYS A 13 16.42 -11.03 -2.87
CA LYS A 13 17.05 -9.76 -3.22
C LYS A 13 16.63 -8.72 -2.19
N THR A 14 17.56 -8.25 -1.38
CA THR A 14 17.35 -7.13 -0.46
C THR A 14 17.49 -5.83 -1.22
N MET A 15 16.50 -4.96 -1.12
CA MET A 15 16.53 -3.61 -1.66
C MET A 15 16.71 -2.61 -0.53
N ARG A 16 17.60 -1.63 -0.72
CA ARG A 16 17.88 -0.58 0.24
C ARG A 16 17.46 0.76 -0.33
N TYR A 17 16.61 1.45 0.40
CA TYR A 17 16.14 2.78 0.05
C TYR A 17 16.65 3.79 1.08
N CYS A 18 17.25 4.89 0.59
CA CYS A 18 17.58 6.06 1.40
C CYS A 18 16.78 7.24 0.83
N ILE A 19 15.77 7.67 1.55
CA ILE A 19 14.80 8.65 1.07
C ILE A 19 14.87 9.91 1.91
N SER A 20 15.15 11.04 1.24
CA SER A 20 14.99 12.39 1.78
C SER A 20 14.16 13.20 0.81
N LYS A 21 13.16 13.92 1.29
CA LYS A 21 12.25 14.69 0.45
C LYS A 21 11.88 16.01 1.12
N SER A 22 12.15 17.10 0.43
CA SER A 22 11.67 18.45 0.77
C SER A 22 10.71 18.95 -0.31
N PHE A 23 9.80 19.82 0.10
CA PHE A 23 8.91 20.53 -0.82
C PHE A 23 9.06 22.04 -0.58
N ASN A 24 9.38 22.74 -1.65
CA ASN A 24 9.23 24.18 -1.69
C ASN A 24 7.78 24.50 -2.05
N ARG A 25 7.06 25.14 -1.15
CA ARG A 25 5.73 25.67 -1.44
C ARG A 25 5.84 27.14 -1.78
N GLU A 26 5.68 27.48 -3.03
CA GLU A 26 5.34 28.85 -3.42
C GLU A 26 3.91 29.11 -2.96
N ILE A 27 3.74 30.00 -2.00
CA ILE A 27 2.42 30.44 -1.52
C ILE A 27 2.09 31.73 -2.22
N THR A 28 1.01 31.76 -2.99
CA THR A 28 0.44 33.00 -3.45
C THR A 28 -0.24 33.69 -2.26
N ILE A 29 0.38 34.72 -1.73
CA ILE A 29 -0.14 35.47 -0.60
C ILE A 29 -1.22 36.46 -1.11
N THR A 30 -2.47 36.04 -1.05
CA THR A 30 -3.62 36.92 -1.25
C THR A 30 -3.91 37.70 0.04
N ASP A 31 -4.75 38.77 -0.04
CA ASP A 31 -5.14 39.55 1.15
C ASP A 31 -5.80 38.69 2.24
N LYS A 32 -6.60 37.70 1.83
CA LYS A 32 -7.21 36.73 2.75
C LYS A 32 -6.15 35.83 3.41
N ALA A 33 -5.19 35.32 2.63
CA ALA A 33 -4.10 34.50 3.13
C ALA A 33 -3.23 35.33 4.11
N ALA A 34 -2.89 36.57 3.78
CA ALA A 34 -2.14 37.47 4.65
C ALA A 34 -2.89 37.75 5.96
N SER A 35 -4.23 37.86 5.92
CA SER A 35 -5.06 38.04 7.11
C SER A 35 -5.04 36.82 8.02
N VAL A 36 -5.15 35.61 7.46
CA VAL A 36 -4.99 34.33 8.20
C VAL A 36 -3.60 34.23 8.80
N MET A 37 -2.55 34.53 8.03
CA MET A 37 -1.17 34.48 8.52
C MET A 37 -0.96 35.42 9.71
N ARG A 38 -1.46 36.65 9.64
CA ARG A 38 -1.41 37.62 10.76
C ARG A 38 -2.17 37.12 11.98
N MET A 39 -3.35 36.52 11.80
CA MET A 39 -4.18 35.99 12.89
C MET A 39 -3.43 34.87 13.67
N PHE A 40 -2.67 34.04 12.96
CA PHE A 40 -1.93 32.90 13.55
C PHE A 40 -0.44 33.17 13.78
N GLY A 41 0.04 34.41 13.60
CA GLY A 41 1.44 34.75 13.80
C GLY A 41 2.40 34.02 12.85
N LEU A 42 1.95 33.69 11.63
CA LEU A 42 2.72 32.97 10.64
C LEU A 42 3.43 33.93 9.69
N THR A 43 4.67 33.62 9.36
CA THR A 43 5.47 34.32 8.34
C THR A 43 5.62 33.48 7.08
N ALA A 44 5.87 34.11 5.94
CA ALA A 44 6.04 33.42 4.65
C ALA A 44 7.18 32.38 4.69
N ASP A 45 8.26 32.70 5.40
CA ASP A 45 9.44 31.84 5.51
C ASP A 45 9.14 30.47 6.14
N ARG A 46 8.14 30.41 7.02
CA ARG A 46 7.70 29.12 7.61
C ARG A 46 7.05 28.16 6.61
N PHE A 47 6.72 28.63 5.43
CA PHE A 47 6.12 27.84 4.36
C PHE A 47 7.09 27.56 3.21
N ALA A 48 8.22 28.28 3.14
CA ALA A 48 9.13 28.25 1.98
C ALA A 48 9.76 26.87 1.76
N GLU A 49 10.20 26.21 2.83
CA GLU A 49 10.79 24.87 2.72
C GLU A 49 10.34 24.00 3.90
N ARG A 50 9.67 22.90 3.58
CA ARG A 50 9.35 21.88 4.57
C ARG A 50 9.95 20.56 4.14
N GLU A 51 10.91 20.10 4.90
CA GLU A 51 11.43 18.75 4.76
C GLU A 51 10.39 17.77 5.30
N ILE A 52 9.78 16.98 4.37
CA ILE A 52 8.72 16.05 4.70
C ILE A 52 9.30 14.69 5.10
N ILE A 53 10.44 14.28 4.51
CA ILE A 53 11.11 13.03 4.84
C ILE A 53 12.59 13.33 5.05
N LYS A 54 13.10 12.95 6.24
CA LYS A 54 14.50 13.11 6.64
C LYS A 54 15.18 11.75 6.71
N ASN A 55 16.14 11.50 5.83
CA ASN A 55 17.04 10.35 5.87
C ASN A 55 16.37 9.02 6.27
N CYS A 56 15.21 8.71 5.66
CA CYS A 56 14.49 7.47 5.91
C CYS A 56 15.21 6.31 5.21
N LEU A 57 15.83 5.44 6.00
CA LEU A 57 16.50 4.22 5.51
C LEU A 57 15.57 3.04 5.69
N VAL A 58 15.20 2.38 4.58
CA VAL A 58 14.34 1.20 4.60
C VAL A 58 14.98 0.08 3.80
N GLU A 59 15.09 -1.10 4.40
CA GLU A 59 15.52 -2.34 3.74
C GLU A 59 14.30 -3.24 3.52
N ILE A 60 14.08 -3.68 2.31
CA ILE A 60 12.92 -4.49 1.91
C ILE A 60 13.43 -5.74 1.21
N ASN A 61 12.96 -6.91 1.61
CA ASN A 61 13.24 -8.16 0.93
C ASN A 61 12.02 -8.64 0.15
N ASP A 62 12.25 -9.53 -0.81
CA ASP A 62 11.16 -10.18 -1.53
C ASP A 62 10.20 -10.89 -0.58
N GLY A 63 8.91 -10.67 -0.80
CA GLY A 63 7.85 -11.25 0.03
C GLY A 63 7.59 -10.52 1.34
N ASP A 64 8.31 -9.42 1.65
CA ASP A 64 8.06 -8.62 2.83
C ASP A 64 6.74 -7.83 2.72
N ILE A 65 6.10 -7.63 3.86
CA ILE A 65 5.03 -6.66 4.02
C ILE A 65 5.60 -5.44 4.73
N VAL A 66 5.64 -4.32 4.02
CA VAL A 66 6.03 -3.01 4.55
C VAL A 66 4.77 -2.24 4.89
N TYR A 67 4.63 -1.80 6.13
CA TYR A 67 3.51 -0.99 6.57
C TYR A 67 3.99 0.39 7.02
N ILE A 68 3.47 1.43 6.39
CA ILE A 68 3.80 2.83 6.69
C ILE A 68 2.62 3.43 7.46
N THR A 69 2.84 3.80 8.72
CA THR A 69 1.82 4.39 9.58
C THR A 69 2.25 5.76 10.13
N GLY A 70 1.32 6.43 10.78
CA GLY A 70 1.50 7.73 11.41
C GLY A 70 0.33 8.68 11.16
N PRO A 71 0.31 9.85 11.82
CA PRO A 71 -0.80 10.80 11.74
C PRO A 71 -1.04 11.32 10.32
N SER A 72 -2.25 11.86 10.06
CA SER A 72 -2.54 12.50 8.78
C SER A 72 -1.58 13.67 8.52
N GLY A 73 -1.12 13.80 7.28
CA GLY A 73 -0.19 14.87 6.88
C GLY A 73 1.29 14.63 7.22
N CYS A 74 1.67 13.50 7.85
CA CYS A 74 3.09 13.19 8.15
C CYS A 74 3.90 12.73 6.93
N GLY A 75 3.29 12.60 5.74
CA GLY A 75 3.99 12.25 4.50
C GLY A 75 4.05 10.76 4.16
N LYS A 76 3.10 9.94 4.65
CA LYS A 76 2.97 8.50 4.29
C LYS A 76 2.90 8.28 2.79
N SER A 77 1.97 8.94 2.13
CA SER A 77 1.78 8.87 0.66
C SER A 77 2.99 9.35 -0.12
N VAL A 78 3.74 10.30 0.43
CA VAL A 78 4.99 10.79 -0.20
C VAL A 78 6.04 9.69 -0.12
N LEU A 79 6.23 9.06 1.04
CA LEU A 79 7.18 7.96 1.22
C LEU A 79 6.80 6.76 0.33
N LEU A 80 5.51 6.39 0.28
CA LEU A 80 5.00 5.33 -0.58
C LEU A 80 5.36 5.59 -2.05
N LYS A 81 5.14 6.82 -2.53
CA LYS A 81 5.46 7.23 -3.91
C LYS A 81 6.96 7.20 -4.21
N GLU A 82 7.80 7.59 -3.27
CA GLU A 82 9.26 7.52 -3.46
C GLU A 82 9.74 6.05 -3.50
N LEU A 83 9.20 5.17 -2.64
CA LEU A 83 9.48 3.73 -2.71
C LEU A 83 9.03 3.14 -4.05
N LYS A 84 7.83 3.52 -4.52
CA LYS A 84 7.28 3.08 -5.80
C LYS A 84 8.16 3.48 -6.99
N ARG A 85 8.77 4.67 -6.97
CA ARG A 85 9.70 5.14 -8.03
C ARG A 85 10.93 4.27 -8.16
N GLY A 86 11.37 3.65 -7.08
CA GLY A 86 12.51 2.74 -7.07
C GLY A 86 12.21 1.34 -7.63
N VAL A 87 10.96 1.04 -8.00
CA VAL A 87 10.53 -0.25 -8.55
C VAL A 87 10.13 -0.10 -10.02
N PRO A 88 10.63 -0.94 -10.94
CA PRO A 88 10.22 -0.93 -12.35
C PRO A 88 8.70 -1.08 -12.51
N ALA A 89 8.13 -0.40 -13.51
CA ALA A 89 6.67 -0.40 -13.72
C ALA A 89 6.12 -1.80 -14.06
N GLU A 90 6.89 -2.61 -14.75
CA GLU A 90 6.56 -3.98 -15.12
C GLU A 90 6.51 -4.94 -13.93
N GLU A 91 7.22 -4.62 -12.83
CA GLU A 91 7.26 -5.44 -11.62
C GLU A 91 6.23 -5.03 -10.57
N ARG A 92 5.51 -3.93 -10.76
CA ARG A 92 4.62 -3.36 -9.74
C ARG A 92 3.18 -3.21 -10.21
N VAL A 93 2.28 -3.13 -9.24
CA VAL A 93 0.90 -2.69 -9.38
C VAL A 93 0.56 -1.76 -8.22
N ASP A 94 -0.21 -0.71 -8.51
CA ASP A 94 -0.72 0.23 -7.52
C ASP A 94 -2.25 0.20 -7.55
N LEU A 95 -2.89 0.02 -6.39
CA LEU A 95 -4.34 -0.08 -6.30
C LEU A 95 -5.04 1.16 -6.85
N ASP A 96 -4.46 2.34 -6.64
CA ASP A 96 -5.06 3.60 -7.08
C ASP A 96 -4.97 3.81 -8.60
N GLU A 97 -4.04 3.12 -9.27
CA GLU A 97 -3.85 3.18 -10.72
C GLU A 97 -4.68 2.12 -11.47
N ILE A 98 -5.39 1.24 -10.76
CA ILE A 98 -6.24 0.24 -11.39
C ILE A 98 -7.55 0.87 -11.89
N GLU A 99 -7.70 0.87 -13.21
CA GLU A 99 -8.93 1.30 -13.85
C GLU A 99 -10.04 0.25 -13.64
N MET A 100 -11.27 0.74 -13.41
CA MET A 100 -12.42 -0.14 -13.25
C MET A 100 -12.92 -0.60 -14.62
N PRO A 101 -12.92 -1.92 -14.90
CA PRO A 101 -13.49 -2.44 -16.15
C PRO A 101 -14.98 -2.11 -16.27
N THR A 102 -15.46 -1.99 -17.50
CA THR A 102 -16.87 -1.75 -17.82
C THR A 102 -17.48 -2.90 -18.60
N GLY A 103 -18.79 -3.11 -18.47
CA GLY A 103 -19.55 -4.04 -19.32
C GLY A 103 -19.34 -5.53 -19.00
N LYS A 104 -18.66 -5.87 -17.90
CA LYS A 104 -18.37 -7.24 -17.46
C LYS A 104 -18.74 -7.42 -16.00
N THR A 105 -18.99 -8.65 -15.57
CA THR A 105 -19.15 -8.96 -14.15
C THR A 105 -17.78 -8.99 -13.45
N LEU A 106 -17.77 -8.94 -12.12
CA LEU A 106 -16.50 -8.96 -11.37
C LEU A 106 -15.67 -10.20 -11.69
N ILE A 107 -16.32 -11.36 -11.79
CA ILE A 107 -15.61 -12.61 -12.07
C ILE A 107 -15.03 -12.65 -13.47
N ASP A 108 -15.67 -12.03 -14.45
CA ASP A 108 -15.18 -11.95 -15.84
C ASP A 108 -14.01 -10.94 -16.00
N CYS A 109 -13.83 -10.06 -15.01
CA CYS A 109 -12.73 -9.09 -15.01
C CYS A 109 -11.44 -9.64 -14.38
N VAL A 110 -11.50 -10.77 -13.69
CA VAL A 110 -10.33 -11.39 -13.05
C VAL A 110 -9.77 -12.46 -13.97
N ASP A 111 -8.57 -12.23 -14.51
CA ASP A 111 -7.90 -13.17 -15.39
C ASP A 111 -7.60 -14.51 -14.71
N GLY A 112 -7.73 -15.61 -15.48
CA GLY A 112 -7.41 -16.95 -15.03
C GLY A 112 -8.60 -17.93 -15.14
N ASP A 113 -8.47 -19.08 -14.47
CA ASP A 113 -9.58 -20.02 -14.38
C ASP A 113 -10.64 -19.53 -13.36
N PHE A 114 -11.85 -20.04 -13.49
CA PHE A 114 -13.02 -19.68 -12.68
C PHE A 114 -12.73 -19.78 -11.16
N LEU A 115 -12.12 -20.89 -10.71
CA LEU A 115 -11.85 -21.12 -9.29
C LEU A 115 -10.74 -20.20 -8.76
N ALA A 116 -9.73 -19.91 -9.58
CA ALA A 116 -8.70 -18.96 -9.22
C ALA A 116 -9.27 -17.54 -9.07
N GLY A 117 -10.13 -17.12 -10.00
CA GLY A 117 -10.84 -15.83 -9.93
C GLY A 117 -11.67 -15.70 -8.65
N LEU A 118 -12.49 -16.71 -8.34
CA LEU A 118 -13.29 -16.73 -7.10
C LEU A 118 -12.42 -16.66 -5.84
N ARG A 119 -11.26 -17.35 -5.81
CA ARG A 119 -10.33 -17.31 -4.69
C ARG A 119 -9.73 -15.92 -4.50
N LEU A 120 -9.40 -15.22 -5.58
CA LEU A 120 -8.86 -13.86 -5.51
C LEU A 120 -9.91 -12.86 -5.02
N LEU A 121 -11.13 -12.93 -5.53
CA LEU A 121 -12.27 -12.14 -5.06
C LEU A 121 -12.53 -12.40 -3.57
N SER A 122 -12.55 -13.67 -3.15
CA SER A 122 -12.70 -14.06 -1.75
C SER A 122 -11.55 -13.59 -0.86
N THR A 123 -10.31 -13.63 -1.35
CA THR A 123 -9.13 -13.12 -0.63
C THR A 123 -9.27 -11.61 -0.35
N ALA A 124 -9.85 -10.87 -1.28
CA ALA A 124 -10.16 -9.45 -1.14
C ALA A 124 -11.48 -9.18 -0.36
N GLY A 125 -12.14 -10.22 0.16
CA GLY A 125 -13.37 -10.08 0.96
C GLY A 125 -14.65 -9.94 0.14
N LEU A 126 -14.65 -10.27 -1.17
CA LEU A 126 -15.83 -10.29 -2.03
C LEU A 126 -16.39 -11.72 -2.11
N ASN A 127 -17.18 -12.11 -1.10
CA ASN A 127 -17.71 -13.48 -0.96
C ASN A 127 -19.20 -13.61 -1.31
N ASP A 128 -19.88 -12.47 -1.54
CA ASP A 128 -21.29 -12.45 -1.90
C ASP A 128 -21.45 -12.73 -3.40
N VAL A 129 -22.23 -13.75 -3.73
CA VAL A 129 -22.50 -14.18 -5.11
C VAL A 129 -23.13 -13.04 -5.93
N PHE A 130 -24.06 -12.28 -5.35
CA PHE A 130 -24.69 -11.16 -6.05
C PHE A 130 -23.68 -10.05 -6.36
N CYS A 131 -22.72 -9.83 -5.45
CA CYS A 131 -21.63 -8.90 -5.70
C CYS A 131 -20.70 -9.42 -6.81
N VAL A 132 -20.32 -10.70 -6.79
CA VAL A 132 -19.43 -11.33 -7.78
C VAL A 132 -20.01 -11.29 -9.20
N LEU A 133 -21.34 -11.42 -9.33
CA LEU A 133 -22.07 -11.34 -10.60
C LEU A 133 -22.44 -9.90 -11.00
N ASN A 134 -22.17 -8.91 -10.18
CA ASN A 134 -22.45 -7.51 -10.48
C ASN A 134 -21.37 -6.90 -11.36
N GLN A 135 -21.65 -5.71 -11.90
CA GLN A 135 -20.69 -4.90 -12.64
C GLN A 135 -19.93 -3.94 -11.69
N PRO A 136 -18.64 -3.62 -11.96
CA PRO A 136 -17.87 -2.70 -11.13
C PRO A 136 -18.52 -1.32 -10.92
N ALA A 137 -19.28 -0.83 -11.90
CA ALA A 137 -19.96 0.44 -11.82
C ALA A 137 -21.01 0.52 -10.68
N ASN A 138 -21.62 -0.62 -10.33
CA ASN A 138 -22.70 -0.71 -9.35
C ASN A 138 -22.22 -1.01 -7.93
N LEU A 139 -20.91 -1.09 -7.71
CA LEU A 139 -20.31 -1.39 -6.40
C LEU A 139 -20.34 -0.18 -5.48
N SER A 140 -20.51 -0.41 -4.17
CA SER A 140 -20.18 0.58 -3.15
C SER A 140 -18.68 0.90 -3.13
N GLU A 141 -18.27 2.01 -2.53
CA GLU A 141 -16.86 2.40 -2.49
C GLU A 141 -15.99 1.34 -1.78
N GLY A 142 -16.48 0.75 -0.68
CA GLY A 142 -15.76 -0.35 -0.02
C GLY A 142 -15.69 -1.62 -0.88
N GLN A 143 -16.71 -1.91 -1.70
CA GLN A 143 -16.67 -3.02 -2.66
C GLN A 143 -15.72 -2.71 -3.83
N LYS A 144 -15.70 -1.49 -4.34
CA LYS A 144 -14.75 -1.05 -5.37
C LYS A 144 -13.31 -1.17 -4.89
N TYR A 145 -13.02 -0.74 -3.66
CA TYR A 145 -11.70 -0.90 -3.07
C TYR A 145 -11.28 -2.38 -3.03
N ARG A 146 -12.15 -3.25 -2.50
CA ARG A 146 -11.90 -4.71 -2.45
C ARG A 146 -11.75 -5.32 -3.84
N PHE A 147 -12.47 -4.82 -4.82
CA PHE A 147 -12.34 -5.30 -6.19
C PHE A 147 -11.01 -4.87 -6.83
N ARG A 148 -10.56 -3.61 -6.63
CA ARG A 148 -9.20 -3.20 -7.03
C ARG A 148 -8.13 -4.08 -6.39
N LEU A 149 -8.29 -4.41 -5.12
CA LEU A 149 -7.37 -5.32 -4.44
C LEU A 149 -7.36 -6.70 -5.12
N ALA A 150 -8.51 -7.29 -5.43
CA ALA A 150 -8.57 -8.57 -6.14
C ALA A 150 -7.87 -8.51 -7.50
N MET A 151 -8.06 -7.43 -8.26
CA MET A 151 -7.37 -7.21 -9.54
C MET A 151 -5.86 -7.03 -9.37
N ALA A 152 -5.41 -6.33 -8.32
CA ALA A 152 -3.99 -6.21 -8.00
C ALA A 152 -3.36 -7.59 -7.72
N LEU A 153 -4.06 -8.44 -6.97
CA LEU A 153 -3.60 -9.80 -6.69
C LEU A 153 -3.58 -10.66 -7.97
N ALA A 154 -4.55 -10.47 -8.86
CA ALA A 154 -4.63 -11.17 -10.16
C ALA A 154 -3.49 -10.79 -11.11
N ALA A 155 -3.00 -9.56 -11.02
CA ALA A 155 -1.90 -9.06 -11.86
C ALA A 155 -0.57 -9.79 -11.64
N LYS A 156 -0.43 -10.56 -10.55
CA LYS A 156 0.76 -11.38 -10.21
C LYS A 156 2.07 -10.60 -10.26
N LYS A 157 2.03 -9.31 -9.93
CA LYS A 157 3.21 -8.47 -9.86
C LYS A 157 4.00 -8.78 -8.60
N ARG A 158 5.31 -8.56 -8.66
CA ARG A 158 6.23 -8.76 -7.55
C ARG A 158 5.96 -7.77 -6.40
N PHE A 159 5.54 -6.54 -6.73
CA PHE A 159 5.26 -5.46 -5.78
C PHE A 159 3.82 -4.98 -5.91
N VAL A 160 3.15 -4.86 -4.77
CA VAL A 160 1.80 -4.32 -4.66
C VAL A 160 1.85 -3.09 -3.76
N PHE A 161 1.40 -1.94 -4.30
CA PHE A 161 1.32 -0.67 -3.58
C PHE A 161 -0.13 -0.34 -3.28
N ALA A 162 -0.40 0.15 -2.06
CA ALA A 162 -1.70 0.68 -1.68
C ALA A 162 -1.54 1.86 -0.72
N ASP A 163 -2.02 3.02 -1.13
CA ASP A 163 -2.23 4.15 -0.24
C ASP A 163 -3.58 4.01 0.47
N GLU A 164 -3.74 4.62 1.64
CA GLU A 164 -4.96 4.54 2.46
C GLU A 164 -5.48 3.10 2.63
N PHE A 165 -4.55 2.13 2.85
CA PHE A 165 -4.87 0.70 2.93
C PHE A 165 -5.97 0.43 3.96
N CYS A 166 -7.07 -0.15 3.51
CA CYS A 166 -8.28 -0.46 4.28
C CYS A 166 -9.00 0.73 4.93
N SER A 167 -8.65 1.99 4.61
CA SER A 167 -9.24 3.18 5.24
C SER A 167 -10.75 3.32 5.02
N ASN A 168 -11.28 2.78 3.93
CA ASN A 168 -12.68 2.82 3.55
C ASN A 168 -13.49 1.59 4.02
N LEU A 169 -12.92 0.77 4.90
CA LEU A 169 -13.53 -0.47 5.36
C LEU A 169 -13.86 -0.40 6.87
N ASP A 170 -14.86 -1.16 7.27
CA ASP A 170 -15.10 -1.41 8.69
C ASP A 170 -13.96 -2.25 9.29
N ARG A 171 -13.83 -2.19 10.62
CA ARG A 171 -12.73 -2.81 11.35
C ARG A 171 -12.63 -4.32 11.12
N ILE A 172 -13.77 -5.02 11.06
CA ILE A 172 -13.80 -6.48 10.87
C ILE A 172 -13.33 -6.84 9.46
N SER A 173 -13.85 -6.15 8.45
CA SER A 173 -13.43 -6.32 7.05
C SER A 173 -11.93 -6.02 6.87
N ALA A 174 -11.44 -4.94 7.50
CA ALA A 174 -10.03 -4.56 7.43
C ALA A 174 -9.11 -5.63 8.05
N ALA A 175 -9.47 -6.19 9.23
CA ALA A 175 -8.73 -7.26 9.89
C ALA A 175 -8.68 -8.53 9.02
N VAL A 176 -9.83 -8.96 8.47
CA VAL A 176 -9.91 -10.15 7.61
C VAL A 176 -9.05 -9.98 6.35
N ILE A 177 -9.13 -8.83 5.70
CA ILE A 177 -8.33 -8.54 4.51
C ILE A 177 -6.84 -8.51 4.86
N SER A 178 -6.44 -7.85 5.95
CA SER A 178 -5.05 -7.80 6.40
C SER A 178 -4.48 -9.21 6.63
N TYR A 179 -5.22 -10.07 7.30
CA TYR A 179 -4.86 -11.47 7.49
C TYR A 179 -4.73 -12.24 6.16
N ASN A 180 -5.67 -12.02 5.22
CA ASN A 180 -5.64 -12.67 3.91
C ASN A 180 -4.44 -12.20 3.08
N ILE A 181 -4.12 -10.90 3.10
CA ILE A 181 -2.95 -10.33 2.42
C ILE A 181 -1.67 -10.92 2.97
N ARG A 182 -1.55 -11.05 4.31
CA ARG A 182 -0.41 -11.72 4.93
C ARG A 182 -0.20 -13.14 4.40
N LYS A 183 -1.29 -13.92 4.32
CA LYS A 183 -1.22 -15.28 3.77
C LYS A 183 -0.86 -15.29 2.28
N PHE A 184 -1.43 -14.36 1.52
CA PHE A 184 -1.16 -14.24 0.09
C PHE A 184 0.31 -13.88 -0.17
N ALA A 185 0.85 -12.89 0.53
CA ALA A 185 2.25 -12.46 0.43
C ALA A 185 3.21 -13.65 0.62
N LYS A 186 3.03 -14.39 1.73
CA LYS A 186 3.86 -15.56 2.04
C LYS A 186 3.77 -16.70 1.01
N ARG A 187 2.57 -16.93 0.45
CA ARG A 187 2.36 -18.03 -0.53
C ARG A 187 2.91 -17.70 -1.90
N ASN A 188 2.85 -16.44 -2.31
CA ASN A 188 3.18 -16.00 -3.66
C ASN A 188 4.54 -15.27 -3.73
N ASN A 189 5.22 -15.11 -2.61
CA ASN A 189 6.45 -14.30 -2.48
C ASN A 189 6.26 -12.88 -3.05
N ALA A 190 5.07 -12.30 -2.83
CA ALA A 190 4.72 -10.96 -3.28
C ALA A 190 5.00 -9.94 -2.18
N THR A 191 5.68 -8.86 -2.53
CA THR A 191 6.04 -7.78 -1.61
C THR A 191 4.91 -6.74 -1.60
N PHE A 192 4.40 -6.42 -0.41
CA PHE A 192 3.36 -5.42 -0.23
C PHE A 192 3.93 -4.17 0.44
N ILE A 193 3.66 -3.00 -0.12
CA ILE A 193 4.03 -1.71 0.44
C ILE A 193 2.74 -0.92 0.64
N LEU A 194 2.32 -0.83 1.90
CA LEU A 194 1.00 -0.36 2.31
C LEU A 194 1.14 0.87 3.19
N ALA A 195 0.33 1.89 2.98
CA ALA A 195 0.28 3.07 3.83
C ALA A 195 -1.12 3.30 4.37
N SER A 196 -1.24 3.54 5.67
CA SER A 196 -2.52 3.88 6.32
C SER A 196 -2.29 4.57 7.66
N ALA A 197 -3.33 5.21 8.19
CA ALA A 197 -3.34 5.74 9.55
C ALA A 197 -3.90 4.75 10.58
N HIS A 198 -4.41 3.59 10.13
CA HIS A 198 -5.03 2.58 10.99
C HIS A 198 -3.96 1.67 11.61
N GLU A 199 -3.86 1.68 12.94
CA GLU A 199 -2.92 0.83 13.68
C GLU A 199 -3.57 -0.47 14.18
N ASP A 200 -4.88 -0.54 14.19
CA ASP A 200 -5.67 -1.66 14.67
C ASP A 200 -5.56 -2.93 13.80
N ILE A 201 -5.10 -2.80 12.56
CA ILE A 201 -4.86 -3.93 11.66
C ILE A 201 -3.46 -4.55 11.79
N LEU A 202 -2.56 -3.95 12.58
CA LEU A 202 -1.16 -4.41 12.71
C LEU A 202 -1.06 -5.86 13.19
N ALA A 203 -1.93 -6.27 14.11
CA ALA A 203 -1.93 -7.63 14.64
C ALA A 203 -2.32 -8.69 13.59
N ASP A 204 -3.21 -8.35 12.66
CA ASP A 204 -3.67 -9.25 11.60
C ASP A 204 -2.73 -9.25 10.39
N LEU A 205 -2.19 -8.09 10.06
CA LEU A 205 -1.26 -7.91 8.95
C LEU A 205 0.12 -8.50 9.28
N GLU A 206 0.59 -8.37 10.52
CA GLU A 206 1.93 -8.74 11.00
C GLU A 206 3.03 -8.32 10.02
N PRO A 207 3.24 -7.00 9.79
CA PRO A 207 4.21 -6.54 8.81
C PRO A 207 5.63 -6.99 9.16
N ASP A 208 6.45 -7.23 8.14
CA ASP A 208 7.88 -7.55 8.29
C ASP A 208 8.70 -6.29 8.53
N VAL A 209 8.25 -5.17 7.97
CA VAL A 209 8.82 -3.82 8.14
C VAL A 209 7.72 -2.84 8.51
N LEU A 210 7.84 -2.21 9.68
CA LEU A 210 6.95 -1.15 10.13
C LEU A 210 7.69 0.19 10.06
N VAL A 211 7.14 1.15 9.32
CA VAL A 211 7.66 2.51 9.23
C VAL A 211 6.68 3.46 9.90
N VAL A 212 7.07 3.97 11.08
CA VAL A 212 6.27 4.94 11.83
C VAL A 212 6.72 6.34 11.45
N ARG A 213 5.83 7.12 10.87
CA ARG A 213 6.09 8.49 10.42
C ARG A 213 5.60 9.50 11.44
N GLU A 214 6.41 10.54 11.68
CA GLU A 214 6.06 11.66 12.53
C GLU A 214 5.85 12.95 11.74
N LEU A 215 5.14 13.91 12.33
CA LEU A 215 4.93 15.25 11.75
C LEU A 215 6.22 16.06 11.64
N SER A 216 7.25 15.71 12.42
CA SER A 216 8.61 16.31 12.39
C SER A 216 9.37 15.99 11.09
N GLY A 217 8.86 15.06 10.26
CA GLY A 217 9.55 14.55 9.08
C GLY A 217 10.47 13.36 9.37
N THR A 218 10.62 12.94 10.62
CA THR A 218 11.37 11.73 11.00
C THR A 218 10.59 10.46 10.73
N ALA A 219 11.28 9.34 10.63
CA ALA A 219 10.71 8.01 10.52
C ALA A 219 11.47 7.05 11.41
N GLU A 220 10.74 6.29 12.20
CA GLU A 220 11.26 5.12 12.89
C GLU A 220 10.97 3.89 12.03
N VAL A 221 11.97 3.04 11.81
CA VAL A 221 11.83 1.82 11.02
C VAL A 221 12.11 0.63 11.91
N VAL A 222 11.09 -0.21 12.09
CA VAL A 222 11.14 -1.41 12.94
C VAL A 222 11.04 -2.64 12.07
N TYR A 223 11.98 -3.56 12.23
CA TYR A 223 12.01 -4.82 11.51
C TYR A 223 11.54 -5.96 12.42
N LYS A 224 10.68 -6.83 11.88
CA LYS A 224 10.29 -8.06 12.57
C LYS A 224 11.51 -8.95 12.74
N LYS A 225 11.75 -9.43 13.97
CA LYS A 225 12.83 -10.41 14.21
C LYS A 225 12.56 -11.67 13.38
N ARG A 226 13.42 -11.96 12.43
CA ARG A 226 13.40 -13.23 11.71
C ARG A 226 14.00 -14.28 12.65
N ILE A 227 13.16 -15.21 13.12
CA ILE A 227 13.65 -16.41 13.83
C ILE A 227 14.30 -17.28 12.76
N ALA A 228 15.61 -17.47 12.88
CA ALA A 228 16.43 -18.28 11.99
C ALA A 228 16.04 -19.77 12.07
#